data_f7435000f1577405fcb372bb58def78c
#
_entry.id   f7435000f1577405fcb372bb58def78c
#
_cell.length_a   1.000
_cell.length_b   1.000
_cell.length_c   1.000
_cell.angle_alpha   90.00
_cell.angle_beta   90.00
_cell.angle_gamma   90.00
#
_symmetry.space_group_name_H-M   'P 1'
#
loop_
_entity.id
_entity.type
_entity.pdbx_description
1 polymer ?
#
loop_
_entity_poly.entity_id
_entity_poly.type
_entity_poly.pdbx_seq_one_letter_code
_entity_poly.pdbx_strand_id
1 'polypeptide(L)'
;MAQQDQRARLQPKSLYNEDILGPREPGNILFPLWSTRGVLFPYTPSVATGSSAVYDPTSFIHSNFGYNAYVRSYPKPITIEAEFTAQSNDEALYLLAVIHFFRSVTKMYFGINPYDKAGTPPPTLIFNYLGDYQFNNVPVIIKNFEYTLAADIDYVPINTVNNTAFSANIGVNLPAGKNGGYTWVPSYIKTHLELDTQYIPIKLRNEFNLDEFRQGKLLNKGYI
;
A
#
# COMPACT_ATOMS: atom_id res chain seq x y z
N MET A 1 20.78 3.14 21.12
CA MET A 1 20.38 2.75 19.75
C MET A 1 19.08 3.47 19.45
N ALA A 2 18.98 4.21 18.36
CA ALA A 2 17.70 4.79 17.95
C ALA A 2 16.75 3.63 17.62
N GLN A 3 15.58 3.60 18.25
CA GLN A 3 14.56 2.59 17.99
C GLN A 3 14.07 2.80 16.55
N GLN A 4 14.32 1.83 15.68
CA GLN A 4 13.87 1.87 14.31
C GLN A 4 12.34 1.82 14.29
N ASP A 5 11.72 2.70 13.52
CA ASP A 5 10.26 2.75 13.39
C ASP A 5 9.75 1.51 12.64
N GLN A 6 9.04 0.63 13.35
CA GLN A 6 8.54 -0.67 12.88
C GLN A 6 7.08 -0.61 12.41
N ARG A 7 6.49 0.60 12.30
CA ARG A 7 5.11 0.75 11.84
C ARG A 7 4.95 0.27 10.41
N ALA A 8 3.76 -0.23 10.10
CA ALA A 8 3.41 -0.66 8.75
C ALA A 8 3.54 0.50 7.75
N ARG A 9 4.12 0.21 6.58
CA ARG A 9 4.35 1.19 5.50
C ARG A 9 4.09 0.58 4.14
N LEU A 10 3.43 1.35 3.29
CA LEU A 10 3.33 1.08 1.86
C LEU A 10 4.04 2.19 1.11
N GLN A 11 5.11 1.82 0.41
CA GLN A 11 6.02 2.77 -0.22
C GLN A 11 6.15 2.49 -1.71
N PRO A 12 6.40 3.50 -2.56
CA PRO A 12 6.86 3.28 -3.92
C PRO A 12 8.14 2.45 -3.94
N LYS A 13 8.29 1.56 -4.90
CA LYS A 13 9.49 0.74 -5.06
C LYS A 13 10.76 1.56 -5.31
N SER A 14 10.63 2.72 -5.91
CA SER A 14 11.71 3.69 -6.11
C SER A 14 11.22 5.06 -5.66
N LEU A 15 12.02 5.74 -4.85
CA LEU A 15 11.77 7.13 -4.44
C LEU A 15 11.94 8.12 -5.58
N TYR A 16 12.61 7.70 -6.67
CA TYR A 16 12.78 8.51 -7.88
C TYR A 16 11.59 8.40 -8.85
N ASN A 17 10.62 7.53 -8.56
CA ASN A 17 9.37 7.46 -9.32
C ASN A 17 8.41 8.55 -8.82
N GLU A 18 8.66 9.78 -9.26
CA GLU A 18 7.71 10.90 -9.11
C GLU A 18 6.33 10.53 -9.67
N ASP A 19 6.27 9.54 -10.55
CA ASP A 19 5.04 9.05 -11.17
C ASP A 19 3.99 8.54 -10.17
N ILE A 20 4.40 8.01 -9.00
CA ILE A 20 3.46 7.45 -8.02
C ILE A 20 2.99 8.51 -7.03
N LEU A 21 3.89 9.34 -6.52
CA LEU A 21 3.57 10.42 -5.57
C LEU A 21 3.33 11.75 -6.26
N GLY A 22 3.52 11.80 -7.59
CA GLY A 22 3.48 13.04 -8.35
C GLY A 22 4.62 14.01 -7.99
N PRO A 23 4.61 15.22 -8.54
CA PRO A 23 5.65 16.22 -8.27
C PRO A 23 5.67 16.61 -6.78
N ARG A 24 6.87 16.84 -6.25
CA ARG A 24 7.07 17.31 -4.87
C ARG A 24 6.80 18.81 -4.77
N GLU A 25 5.58 19.20 -5.06
CA GLU A 25 5.12 20.58 -5.07
C GLU A 25 3.92 20.77 -4.14
N PRO A 26 3.80 21.95 -3.50
CA PRO A 26 2.68 22.25 -2.60
C PRO A 26 1.29 22.13 -3.23
N GLY A 27 1.18 22.22 -4.56
CA GLY A 27 -0.09 22.01 -5.29
C GLY A 27 -0.52 20.55 -5.46
N ASN A 28 0.31 19.60 -5.10
CA ASN A 28 0.01 18.19 -5.23
C ASN A 28 -0.70 17.65 -3.97
N ILE A 29 -1.86 17.03 -4.15
CA ILE A 29 -2.63 16.42 -3.05
C ILE A 29 -1.84 15.32 -2.32
N LEU A 30 -0.90 14.65 -2.99
CA LEU A 30 -0.05 13.61 -2.42
C LEU A 30 1.20 14.16 -1.71
N PHE A 31 1.39 15.48 -1.70
CA PHE A 31 2.56 16.10 -1.10
C PHE A 31 2.83 15.69 0.37
N PRO A 32 1.82 15.54 1.26
CA PRO A 32 2.06 15.07 2.63
C PRO A 32 2.76 13.72 2.72
N LEU A 33 2.56 12.83 1.74
CA LEU A 33 3.16 11.49 1.70
C LEU A 33 4.66 11.49 1.35
N TRP A 34 5.20 12.62 0.88
CA TRP A 34 6.64 12.76 0.64
C TRP A 34 7.45 12.72 1.93
N SER A 35 6.90 13.22 3.03
CA SER A 35 7.56 13.20 4.34
C SER A 35 7.74 11.78 4.89
N THR A 36 6.76 10.92 4.63
CA THR A 36 6.74 9.51 5.06
C THR A 36 7.22 8.54 3.98
N ARG A 37 7.54 9.07 2.79
CA ARG A 37 7.94 8.29 1.60
C ARG A 37 6.91 7.25 1.17
N GLY A 38 5.64 7.60 1.27
CA GLY A 38 4.49 6.75 1.03
C GLY A 38 3.51 6.74 2.20
N VAL A 39 2.64 5.75 2.26
CA VAL A 39 1.66 5.65 3.35
C VAL A 39 2.29 4.98 4.56
N LEU A 40 2.28 5.70 5.67
CA LEU A 40 2.63 5.22 7.01
C LEU A 40 1.34 5.04 7.81
N PHE A 41 1.10 3.85 8.32
CA PHE A 41 -0.07 3.60 9.16
C PHE A 41 0.14 4.19 10.56
N PRO A 42 -0.75 5.08 11.02
CA PRO A 42 -0.56 5.76 12.31
C PRO A 42 -0.68 4.78 13.49
N TYR A 43 -1.59 3.82 13.37
CA TYR A 43 -1.81 2.76 14.34
C TYR A 43 -1.35 1.42 13.80
N THR A 44 -1.14 0.46 14.71
CA THR A 44 -0.82 -0.92 14.36
C THR A 44 -2.01 -1.55 13.64
N PRO A 45 -1.89 -1.87 12.34
CA PRO A 45 -2.99 -2.50 11.60
C PRO A 45 -3.10 -4.00 11.97
N SER A 46 -4.30 -4.55 11.78
CA SER A 46 -4.48 -5.99 11.69
C SER A 46 -4.00 -6.49 10.34
N VAL A 47 -3.08 -7.46 10.32
CA VAL A 47 -2.53 -8.01 9.08
C VAL A 47 -2.72 -9.52 9.07
N ALA A 48 -3.44 -10.02 8.07
CA ALA A 48 -3.62 -11.44 7.83
C ALA A 48 -2.91 -11.86 6.54
N THR A 49 -2.16 -12.95 6.59
CA THR A 49 -1.47 -13.55 5.46
C THR A 49 -1.30 -15.04 5.67
N GLY A 50 -0.82 -15.75 4.67
CA GLY A 50 -0.53 -17.16 4.78
C GLY A 50 0.04 -17.73 3.49
N SER A 51 0.31 -19.03 3.50
CA SER A 51 0.77 -19.77 2.33
C SER A 51 -0.22 -20.90 2.00
N SER A 52 -0.33 -21.24 0.74
CA SER A 52 -1.20 -22.32 0.28
C SER A 52 -0.44 -23.23 -0.66
N ALA A 53 -0.69 -24.53 -0.52
CA ALA A 53 -0.24 -25.54 -1.47
C ALA A 53 -1.49 -26.22 -2.08
N VAL A 54 -1.49 -26.40 -3.39
CA VAL A 54 -2.56 -27.04 -4.14
C VAL A 54 -2.12 -28.43 -4.54
N TYR A 55 -2.99 -29.40 -4.29
CA TYR A 55 -2.80 -30.79 -4.65
C TYR A 55 -4.02 -31.29 -5.43
N ASP A 56 -3.77 -32.06 -6.48
CA ASP A 56 -4.83 -32.77 -7.22
C ASP A 56 -4.94 -34.21 -6.73
N PRO A 57 -6.11 -34.62 -6.24
CA PRO A 57 -6.33 -36.01 -5.82
C PRO A 57 -6.39 -36.90 -7.04
N THR A 58 -5.57 -37.95 -7.06
CA THR A 58 -5.58 -38.99 -8.07
C THR A 58 -5.98 -40.32 -7.42
N SER A 59 -6.99 -40.96 -7.96
CA SER A 59 -7.44 -42.26 -7.50
C SER A 59 -7.06 -43.33 -8.53
N PHE A 60 -6.43 -44.40 -8.06
CA PHE A 60 -6.13 -45.57 -8.87
C PHE A 60 -7.23 -46.61 -8.75
N ILE A 61 -7.53 -47.28 -9.85
CA ILE A 61 -8.50 -48.39 -9.86
C ILE A 61 -7.96 -49.51 -8.95
N HIS A 62 -8.84 -50.06 -8.10
CA HIS A 62 -8.50 -51.12 -7.11
C HIS A 62 -7.48 -50.70 -6.02
N SER A 63 -7.37 -49.42 -5.73
CA SER A 63 -6.59 -48.90 -4.59
C SER A 63 -7.48 -48.49 -3.44
N ASN A 64 -7.06 -48.81 -2.22
CA ASN A 64 -7.72 -48.33 -0.99
C ASN A 64 -7.30 -46.90 -0.60
N PHE A 65 -6.25 -46.39 -1.21
CA PHE A 65 -5.70 -45.06 -0.89
C PHE A 65 -5.56 -44.22 -2.15
N GLY A 66 -5.99 -42.95 -2.05
CA GLY A 66 -5.74 -41.93 -3.06
C GLY A 66 -4.33 -41.34 -2.93
N TYR A 67 -3.81 -40.79 -4.01
CA TYR A 67 -2.55 -40.04 -4.05
C TYR A 67 -2.84 -38.60 -4.35
N ASN A 68 -2.22 -37.68 -3.60
CA ASN A 68 -2.31 -36.24 -3.85
C ASN A 68 -1.07 -35.77 -4.59
N ALA A 69 -1.23 -35.46 -5.86
CA ALA A 69 -0.15 -34.89 -6.68
C ALA A 69 0.00 -33.40 -6.40
N TYR A 70 1.21 -32.95 -6.06
CA TYR A 70 1.48 -31.55 -5.87
C TYR A 70 1.41 -30.80 -7.20
N VAL A 71 0.70 -29.65 -7.20
CA VAL A 71 0.53 -28.78 -8.37
C VAL A 71 1.33 -27.51 -8.22
N ARG A 72 1.12 -26.75 -7.15
CA ARG A 72 1.78 -25.46 -6.93
C ARG A 72 1.65 -24.98 -5.49
N SER A 73 2.56 -24.07 -5.12
CA SER A 73 2.42 -23.24 -3.90
C SER A 73 2.33 -21.76 -4.28
N TYR A 74 1.61 -21.00 -3.46
CA TYR A 74 1.53 -19.56 -3.61
C TYR A 74 1.29 -18.89 -2.24
N PRO A 75 1.82 -17.68 -2.01
CA PRO A 75 1.44 -16.89 -0.87
C PRO A 75 -0.02 -16.44 -1.02
N LYS A 76 -0.77 -16.46 0.07
CA LYS A 76 -2.12 -15.89 0.08
C LYS A 76 -2.04 -14.36 0.03
N PRO A 77 -3.08 -13.67 -0.44
CA PRO A 77 -3.16 -12.23 -0.35
C PRO A 77 -2.92 -11.75 1.08
N ILE A 78 -2.24 -10.61 1.21
CA ILE A 78 -2.06 -9.93 2.49
C ILE A 78 -3.27 -9.02 2.67
N THR A 79 -4.08 -9.29 3.68
CA THR A 79 -5.22 -8.45 4.06
C THR A 79 -4.81 -7.52 5.18
N ILE A 80 -5.02 -6.22 5.02
CA ILE A 80 -4.70 -5.20 6.02
C ILE A 80 -5.97 -4.46 6.40
N GLU A 81 -6.31 -4.48 7.68
CA GLU A 81 -7.35 -3.65 8.27
C GLU A 81 -6.69 -2.58 9.13
N ALA A 82 -6.92 -1.32 8.78
CA ALA A 82 -6.27 -0.20 9.43
C ALA A 82 -7.26 0.94 9.73
N GLU A 83 -6.93 1.67 10.77
CA GLU A 83 -7.69 2.84 11.21
C GLU A 83 -6.84 4.09 11.00
N PHE A 84 -7.49 5.15 10.56
CA PHE A 84 -6.90 6.48 10.44
C PHE A 84 -7.78 7.47 11.17
N THR A 85 -7.14 8.36 11.92
CA THR A 85 -7.82 9.47 12.59
C THR A 85 -7.26 10.80 12.12
N ALA A 86 -8.07 11.83 12.19
CA ALA A 86 -7.69 13.20 11.90
C ALA A 86 -8.32 14.13 12.95
N GLN A 87 -7.47 14.78 13.75
CA GLN A 87 -7.88 15.75 14.78
C GLN A 87 -7.36 17.16 14.46
N SER A 88 -6.33 17.23 13.63
CA SER A 88 -5.71 18.47 13.20
C SER A 88 -5.81 18.62 11.67
N ASN A 89 -5.60 19.85 11.21
CA ASN A 89 -5.57 20.13 9.77
C ASN A 89 -4.49 19.32 9.02
N ASP A 90 -3.34 19.10 9.64
CA ASP A 90 -2.22 18.37 9.03
C ASP A 90 -2.53 16.89 8.90
N GLU A 91 -3.15 16.30 9.93
CA GLU A 91 -3.60 14.91 9.91
C GLU A 91 -4.73 14.70 8.90
N ALA A 92 -5.66 15.65 8.80
CA ALA A 92 -6.75 15.60 7.85
C ALA A 92 -6.23 15.70 6.39
N LEU A 93 -5.24 16.54 6.12
CA LEU A 93 -4.57 16.60 4.82
C LEU A 93 -3.80 15.31 4.51
N TYR A 94 -3.14 14.73 5.51
CA TYR A 94 -2.49 13.44 5.36
C TYR A 94 -3.49 12.33 5.04
N LEU A 95 -4.62 12.29 5.75
CA LEU A 95 -5.70 11.33 5.49
C LEU A 95 -6.28 11.48 4.08
N LEU A 96 -6.52 12.72 3.65
CA LEU A 96 -6.98 13.00 2.28
C LEU A 96 -5.96 12.49 1.24
N ALA A 97 -4.67 12.73 1.49
CA ALA A 97 -3.59 12.25 0.64
C ALA A 97 -3.53 10.71 0.60
N VAL A 98 -3.73 10.03 1.73
CA VAL A 98 -3.77 8.55 1.82
C VAL A 98 -4.92 7.98 1.00
N ILE A 99 -6.14 8.52 1.15
CA ILE A 99 -7.30 8.09 0.37
C ILE A 99 -7.04 8.27 -1.13
N HIS A 100 -6.51 9.43 -1.50
CA HIS A 100 -6.23 9.72 -2.91
C HIS A 100 -5.10 8.85 -3.48
N PHE A 101 -4.07 8.58 -2.69
CA PHE A 101 -2.99 7.67 -3.04
C PHE A 101 -3.53 6.27 -3.35
N PHE A 102 -4.30 5.66 -2.46
CA PHE A 102 -4.84 4.32 -2.68
C PHE A 102 -5.79 4.27 -3.89
N ARG A 103 -6.55 5.33 -4.13
CA ARG A 103 -7.38 5.44 -5.34
C ARG A 103 -6.54 5.55 -6.61
N SER A 104 -5.40 6.23 -6.57
CA SER A 104 -4.54 6.42 -7.75
C SER A 104 -3.72 5.18 -8.09
N VAL A 105 -3.13 4.51 -7.09
CA VAL A 105 -2.28 3.33 -7.32
C VAL A 105 -3.06 2.07 -7.73
N THR A 106 -4.39 2.11 -7.70
CA THR A 106 -5.25 1.07 -8.28
C THR A 106 -5.59 1.33 -9.76
N LYS A 107 -5.14 2.45 -10.34
CA LYS A 107 -5.44 2.84 -11.72
C LYS A 107 -4.24 2.66 -12.62
N MET A 108 -4.51 2.26 -13.86
CA MET A 108 -3.52 2.25 -14.93
C MET A 108 -3.48 3.61 -15.63
N TYR A 109 -2.43 3.87 -16.36
CA TYR A 109 -2.37 5.02 -17.27
C TYR A 109 -3.28 4.79 -18.46
N PHE A 110 -4.41 5.52 -18.49
CA PHE A 110 -5.45 5.45 -19.51
C PHE A 110 -5.91 6.84 -19.94
N GLY A 111 -6.47 6.97 -21.16
CA GLY A 111 -7.00 8.23 -21.68
C GLY A 111 -5.92 9.20 -22.17
N ILE A 112 -5.99 10.47 -21.75
CA ILE A 112 -5.06 11.54 -22.16
C ILE A 112 -3.78 11.45 -21.34
N ASN A 113 -3.07 10.35 -21.44
CA ASN A 113 -1.74 10.20 -20.83
C ASN A 113 -0.65 10.40 -21.89
N PRO A 114 0.58 10.77 -21.49
CA PRO A 114 1.72 10.74 -22.39
C PRO A 114 1.83 9.37 -23.08
N TYR A 115 2.14 9.36 -24.38
CA TYR A 115 2.20 8.14 -25.19
C TYR A 115 3.14 7.08 -24.63
N ASP A 116 4.22 7.50 -24.00
CA ASP A 116 5.22 6.64 -23.35
C ASP A 116 4.71 5.89 -22.11
N LYS A 117 3.64 6.40 -21.47
CA LYS A 117 3.03 5.81 -20.27
C LYS A 117 1.69 5.12 -20.54
N ALA A 118 1.10 5.32 -21.71
CA ALA A 118 -0.20 4.76 -22.05
C ALA A 118 -0.18 3.22 -21.96
N GLY A 119 -1.16 2.64 -21.22
CA GLY A 119 -1.25 1.21 -21.00
C GLY A 119 -0.37 0.66 -19.87
N THR A 120 0.42 1.50 -19.18
CA THR A 120 1.18 1.07 -18.01
C THR A 120 0.25 0.62 -16.89
N PRO A 121 0.42 -0.61 -16.35
CA PRO A 121 -0.43 -1.14 -15.30
C PRO A 121 -0.22 -0.40 -13.96
N PRO A 122 -1.09 -0.65 -12.97
CA PRO A 122 -0.90 -0.16 -11.60
C PRO A 122 0.50 -0.46 -11.07
N PRO A 123 1.10 0.46 -10.29
CA PRO A 123 2.48 0.33 -9.84
C PRO A 123 2.64 -0.75 -8.77
N THR A 124 3.83 -1.37 -8.75
CA THR A 124 4.24 -2.22 -7.64
C THR A 124 4.73 -1.36 -6.48
N LEU A 125 4.23 -1.63 -5.29
CA LEU A 125 4.62 -1.00 -4.04
C LEU A 125 5.52 -1.94 -3.23
N ILE A 126 6.12 -1.40 -2.17
CA ILE A 126 6.87 -2.16 -1.17
C ILE A 126 6.13 -2.08 0.16
N PHE A 127 5.84 -3.23 0.72
CA PHE A 127 5.27 -3.35 2.05
C PHE A 127 6.35 -3.69 3.06
N ASN A 128 6.42 -2.89 4.14
CA ASN A 128 7.33 -3.10 5.27
C ASN A 128 6.52 -3.06 6.57
N TYR A 129 6.72 -4.05 7.46
CA TYR A 129 6.09 -4.11 8.76
C TYR A 129 6.81 -5.05 9.70
N LEU A 130 6.90 -4.70 11.00
CA LEU A 130 7.48 -5.50 12.08
C LEU A 130 8.96 -5.89 11.90
N GLY A 131 9.69 -5.20 11.01
CA GLY A 131 11.14 -5.35 10.86
C GLY A 131 11.59 -6.49 9.96
N ASP A 132 12.86 -6.88 10.12
CA ASP A 132 13.60 -7.65 9.13
C ASP A 132 13.12 -9.09 8.95
N TYR A 133 12.46 -9.68 9.95
CA TYR A 133 12.06 -11.09 9.94
C TYR A 133 10.56 -11.32 9.65
N GLN A 134 9.82 -10.26 9.37
CA GLN A 134 8.41 -10.36 9.00
C GLN A 134 8.19 -9.85 7.58
N PHE A 135 7.81 -8.58 7.44
CA PHE A 135 7.58 -7.99 6.13
C PHE A 135 8.69 -6.98 5.85
N ASN A 136 9.71 -7.39 5.14
CA ASN A 136 10.82 -6.53 4.76
C ASN A 136 10.98 -6.50 3.25
N ASN A 137 10.75 -5.32 2.64
CA ASN A 137 10.84 -5.11 1.20
C ASN A 137 9.93 -6.02 0.35
N VAL A 138 8.76 -6.40 0.88
CA VAL A 138 7.82 -7.27 0.16
C VAL A 138 7.20 -6.52 -1.01
N PRO A 139 7.43 -6.95 -2.27
CA PRO A 139 6.83 -6.31 -3.43
C PRO A 139 5.35 -6.71 -3.54
N VAL A 140 4.47 -5.71 -3.54
CA VAL A 140 3.02 -5.92 -3.55
C VAL A 140 2.32 -5.05 -4.59
N ILE A 141 1.17 -5.52 -5.06
CA ILE A 141 0.19 -4.75 -5.82
C ILE A 141 -1.10 -4.67 -5.01
N ILE A 142 -1.81 -3.56 -5.11
CA ILE A 142 -3.11 -3.39 -4.45
C ILE A 142 -4.18 -3.96 -5.37
N LYS A 143 -4.88 -5.00 -4.91
CA LYS A 143 -6.04 -5.58 -5.61
C LYS A 143 -7.32 -4.88 -5.25
N ASN A 144 -7.52 -4.63 -3.96
CA ASN A 144 -8.70 -3.99 -3.46
C ASN A 144 -8.35 -2.93 -2.42
N PHE A 145 -9.06 -1.82 -2.47
CA PHE A 145 -9.03 -0.75 -1.47
C PHE A 145 -10.46 -0.33 -1.18
N GLU A 146 -10.84 -0.51 0.05
CA GLU A 146 -12.13 -0.07 0.59
C GLU A 146 -11.92 0.81 1.81
N TYR A 147 -12.79 1.76 2.02
CA TYR A 147 -12.84 2.53 3.25
C TYR A 147 -14.28 2.81 3.63
N THR A 148 -14.55 2.78 4.92
CA THR A 148 -15.88 2.98 5.47
C THR A 148 -15.96 4.34 6.15
N LEU A 149 -16.96 5.13 5.76
CA LEU A 149 -17.36 6.38 6.40
C LEU A 149 -18.51 6.04 7.33
N ALA A 150 -18.29 6.11 8.64
CA ALA A 150 -19.36 5.89 9.61
C ALA A 150 -20.29 7.10 9.69
N ALA A 151 -21.56 6.87 10.06
CA ALA A 151 -22.58 7.93 10.10
C ALA A 151 -22.38 8.93 11.26
N ASP A 152 -21.80 8.48 12.37
CA ASP A 152 -21.70 9.22 13.64
C ASP A 152 -20.28 9.77 13.88
N ILE A 153 -19.66 10.30 12.83
CA ILE A 153 -18.27 10.81 12.89
C ILE A 153 -18.26 12.30 12.60
N ASP A 154 -17.48 13.03 13.38
CA ASP A 154 -17.20 14.44 13.16
C ASP A 154 -16.30 14.64 11.92
N TYR A 155 -16.36 15.84 11.36
CA TYR A 155 -15.59 16.23 10.20
C TYR A 155 -14.64 17.38 10.54
N VAL A 156 -13.43 17.29 10.05
CA VAL A 156 -12.43 18.35 10.16
C VAL A 156 -12.44 19.19 8.88
N PRO A 157 -12.73 20.50 8.96
CA PRO A 157 -12.67 21.38 7.80
C PRO A 157 -11.20 21.69 7.44
N ILE A 158 -10.85 21.50 6.20
CA ILE A 158 -9.55 21.85 5.67
C ILE A 158 -9.70 23.01 4.71
N ASN A 159 -8.92 24.09 4.91
CA ASN A 159 -8.79 25.15 3.91
C ASN A 159 -7.71 24.77 2.91
N THR A 160 -8.10 24.61 1.64
CA THR A 160 -7.20 24.19 0.57
C THR A 160 -6.59 25.36 -0.21
N VAL A 161 -7.05 26.60 0.00
CA VAL A 161 -6.69 27.77 -0.84
C VAL A 161 -5.70 28.72 -0.16
N ASN A 162 -5.78 28.90 1.15
CA ASN A 162 -5.03 29.96 1.86
C ASN A 162 -4.35 29.47 3.13
N ASN A 163 -3.81 28.27 3.13
CA ASN A 163 -3.16 27.78 4.34
C ASN A 163 -1.73 28.27 4.47
N THR A 164 -1.56 29.57 4.79
CA THR A 164 -0.25 30.20 5.03
C THR A 164 0.48 29.57 6.23
N ALA A 165 -0.24 29.07 7.24
CA ALA A 165 0.35 28.35 8.36
C ALA A 165 0.83 26.94 7.95
N PHE A 166 0.15 26.32 7.01
CA PHE A 166 0.51 25.04 6.44
C PHE A 166 1.60 25.17 5.37
N SER A 167 1.59 26.28 4.63
CA SER A 167 2.60 26.65 3.63
C SER A 167 4.02 26.74 4.21
N ALA A 168 4.16 26.99 5.50
CA ALA A 168 5.48 27.07 6.14
C ALA A 168 6.14 25.68 6.34
N ASN A 169 5.34 24.61 6.46
CA ASN A 169 5.86 23.28 6.75
C ASN A 169 5.51 22.18 5.72
N ILE A 170 4.38 22.24 5.03
CA ILE A 170 3.96 21.20 4.09
C ILE A 170 3.29 21.75 2.80
N GLY A 171 3.05 23.04 2.69
CA GLY A 171 2.73 23.81 1.47
C GLY A 171 1.79 23.17 0.43
N VAL A 172 0.63 22.62 0.82
CA VAL A 172 -0.34 22.12 -0.15
C VAL A 172 -1.29 23.24 -0.58
N ASN A 173 -1.19 23.68 -1.83
CA ASN A 173 -2.12 24.59 -2.48
C ASN A 173 -2.99 23.77 -3.45
N LEU A 174 -4.08 23.21 -2.95
CA LEU A 174 -5.04 22.54 -3.82
C LEU A 174 -5.88 23.56 -4.59
N PRO A 175 -6.34 23.22 -5.81
CA PRO A 175 -7.23 24.09 -6.57
C PRO A 175 -8.46 24.44 -5.75
N ALA A 176 -8.87 25.71 -5.78
CA ALA A 176 -10.06 26.18 -5.08
C ALA A 176 -11.29 25.36 -5.49
N GLY A 177 -11.86 24.63 -4.55
CA GLY A 177 -13.14 23.97 -4.73
C GLY A 177 -14.29 24.98 -4.84
N LYS A 178 -15.46 24.53 -5.28
CA LYS A 178 -16.66 25.38 -5.45
C LYS A 178 -17.13 26.07 -4.14
N ASN A 179 -16.67 25.60 -2.99
CA ASN A 179 -17.04 26.08 -1.64
C ASN A 179 -15.96 26.97 -1.00
N GLY A 180 -15.31 27.83 -1.77
CA GLY A 180 -14.32 28.77 -1.22
C GLY A 180 -13.03 28.12 -0.71
N GLY A 181 -12.71 26.90 -1.20
CA GLY A 181 -11.48 26.19 -0.86
C GLY A 181 -11.54 25.34 0.40
N TYR A 182 -12.72 25.17 1.01
CA TYR A 182 -12.90 24.24 2.13
C TYR A 182 -13.25 22.85 1.65
N THR A 183 -12.61 21.85 2.24
CA THR A 183 -12.95 20.42 2.12
C THR A 183 -13.13 19.85 3.52
N TRP A 184 -14.08 18.95 3.67
CA TRP A 184 -14.38 18.28 4.93
C TRP A 184 -13.81 16.87 4.88
N VAL A 185 -13.03 16.51 5.88
CA VAL A 185 -12.44 15.17 6.00
C VAL A 185 -12.98 14.53 7.28
N PRO A 186 -13.40 13.26 7.22
CA PRO A 186 -13.88 12.58 8.41
C PRO A 186 -12.76 12.46 9.45
N SER A 187 -13.12 12.64 10.72
CA SER A 187 -12.17 12.52 11.84
C SER A 187 -11.69 11.08 12.07
N TYR A 188 -12.39 10.10 11.51
CA TYR A 188 -12.05 8.67 11.61
C TYR A 188 -12.51 7.90 10.40
N ILE A 189 -11.64 7.01 9.89
CA ILE A 189 -11.99 6.04 8.86
C ILE A 189 -11.40 4.67 9.17
N LYS A 190 -12.14 3.63 8.78
CA LYS A 190 -11.61 2.27 8.65
C LYS A 190 -11.28 1.98 7.21
N THR A 191 -10.12 1.40 6.98
CA THR A 191 -9.66 0.99 5.65
C THR A 191 -9.42 -0.50 5.61
N HIS A 192 -9.80 -1.10 4.49
CA HIS A 192 -9.52 -2.49 4.17
C HIS A 192 -8.73 -2.54 2.86
N LEU A 193 -7.59 -3.21 2.90
CA LEU A 193 -6.67 -3.37 1.78
C LEU A 193 -6.44 -4.86 1.53
N GLU A 194 -6.52 -5.28 0.28
CA GLU A 194 -6.07 -6.58 -0.17
C GLU A 194 -4.88 -6.42 -1.10
N LEU A 195 -3.75 -6.99 -0.73
CA LEU A 195 -2.49 -6.91 -1.45
C LEU A 195 -2.10 -8.29 -1.96
N ASP A 196 -1.67 -8.37 -3.22
CA ASP A 196 -1.00 -9.56 -3.75
C ASP A 196 0.50 -9.31 -3.88
N THR A 197 1.28 -10.33 -3.60
CA THR A 197 2.72 -10.28 -3.81
C THR A 197 3.05 -10.37 -5.29
N GLN A 198 3.94 -9.48 -5.76
CA GLN A 198 4.34 -9.40 -7.18
C GLN A 198 5.84 -9.55 -7.34
N TYR A 199 6.31 -10.77 -7.46
CA TYR A 199 7.72 -11.06 -7.73
C TYR A 199 8.02 -11.05 -9.23
N ILE A 200 9.22 -10.55 -9.56
CA ILE A 200 9.71 -10.59 -10.95
C ILE A 200 10.18 -12.02 -11.25
N PRO A 201 9.67 -12.70 -12.31
CA PRO A 201 9.99 -14.10 -12.58
C PRO A 201 11.49 -14.40 -12.70
N ILE A 202 12.26 -13.50 -13.30
CA ILE A 202 13.72 -13.64 -13.42
C ILE A 202 14.39 -13.63 -12.04
N LYS A 203 13.93 -12.77 -11.12
CA LYS A 203 14.46 -12.75 -9.75
C LYS A 203 14.11 -14.02 -8.99
N LEU A 204 12.86 -14.49 -9.10
CA LEU A 204 12.46 -15.76 -8.49
C LEU A 204 13.36 -16.90 -8.95
N ARG A 205 13.63 -17.00 -10.26
CA ARG A 205 14.46 -18.07 -10.82
C ARG A 205 15.92 -18.01 -10.36
N ASN A 206 16.47 -16.81 -10.21
CA ASN A 206 17.90 -16.63 -9.96
C ASN A 206 18.24 -16.47 -8.47
N GLU A 207 17.29 -16.02 -7.65
CA GLU A 207 17.55 -15.63 -6.25
C GLU A 207 16.83 -16.50 -5.24
N PHE A 208 15.74 -17.18 -5.62
CA PHE A 208 14.99 -18.00 -4.68
C PHE A 208 15.64 -19.38 -4.53
N ASN A 209 16.01 -19.70 -3.28
CA ASN A 209 16.50 -21.01 -2.87
C ASN A 209 15.73 -21.45 -1.62
N LEU A 210 15.10 -22.63 -1.67
CA LEU A 210 14.27 -23.11 -0.58
C LEU A 210 15.08 -23.38 0.71
N ASP A 211 16.31 -23.82 0.60
CA ASP A 211 17.16 -24.10 1.78
C ASP A 211 17.60 -22.79 2.45
N GLU A 212 17.89 -21.76 1.68
CA GLU A 212 18.16 -20.41 2.22
C GLU A 212 16.89 -19.78 2.81
N PHE A 213 15.72 -20.00 2.17
CA PHE A 213 14.45 -19.54 2.69
C PHE A 213 14.13 -20.17 4.03
N ARG A 214 14.31 -21.49 4.19
CA ARG A 214 14.16 -22.20 5.46
C ARG A 214 15.10 -21.69 6.57
N GLN A 215 16.28 -21.20 6.21
CA GLN A 215 17.23 -20.59 7.12
C GLN A 215 16.93 -19.11 7.42
N GLY A 216 15.88 -18.52 6.82
CA GLY A 216 15.52 -17.13 6.99
C GLY A 216 16.40 -16.13 6.24
N LYS A 217 17.34 -16.60 5.39
CA LYS A 217 18.27 -15.71 4.67
C LYS A 217 17.64 -14.86 3.59
N LEU A 218 16.42 -15.23 3.13
CA LEU A 218 15.72 -14.54 2.07
C LEU A 218 14.64 -13.56 2.57
N LEU A 219 14.40 -13.50 3.88
CA LEU A 219 13.35 -12.64 4.45
C LEU A 219 13.60 -11.16 4.21
N ASN A 220 14.86 -10.72 4.22
CA ASN A 220 15.23 -9.35 3.91
C ASN A 220 15.17 -8.99 2.42
N LYS A 221 14.94 -9.98 1.55
CA LYS A 221 14.76 -9.80 0.09
C LYS A 221 13.29 -9.73 -0.32
N GLY A 222 12.36 -9.74 0.65
CA GLY A 222 10.93 -9.61 0.44
C GLY A 222 10.20 -10.91 0.09
N TYR A 223 10.80 -12.06 0.32
CA TYR A 223 10.12 -13.35 0.18
C TYR A 223 9.37 -13.70 1.48
N ILE A 224 8.09 -14.09 1.34
CA ILE A 224 7.19 -14.47 2.44
C ILE A 224 6.51 -15.81 2.15
#